data_91bb3b176d1eb7380264e74d1ea3654a
#
_entry.id   91bb3b176d1eb7380264e74d1ea3654a
#
_cell.length_a   1.000
_cell.length_b   1.000
_cell.length_c   1.000
_cell.angle_alpha   90.00
_cell.angle_beta   90.00
_cell.angle_gamma   90.00
#
_symmetry.space_group_name_H-M   'P 1'
#
loop_
_entity.id
_entity.type
_entity.pdbx_description
1 polymer ?
#
loop_
_entity_poly.entity_id
_entity_poly.type
_entity_poly.pdbx_seq_one_letter_code
_entity_poly.pdbx_strand_id
1 'polypeptide(L)'
;MGLKRTNDELKAVRPTIEEVSFIPRLPISILVENVRSVHNVGSIFRSADGFGAEKIYLTGFTAYPPREDLHKTALGAEDSVPWEYHKDTISIAKKIKSEGIKLILVEQTHSSKSIYKSNYTFPVCFIVGNEVDGVSEELAEITDAHIELPMRGVKQSLNVSVATGIVGYELARAYIQKKENSHAGS
;
A
#
# COMPACT_ATOMS: atom_id res chain seq x y z
N MET A 1 15.97 -29.50 11.24
CA MET A 1 16.29 -28.25 11.94
C MET A 1 16.51 -27.21 10.86
N GLY A 2 15.59 -26.21 10.72
CA GLY A 2 15.71 -25.18 9.68
C GLY A 2 16.81 -24.17 10.08
N LEU A 3 17.89 -24.10 9.30
CA LEU A 3 18.91 -23.07 9.48
C LEU A 3 18.42 -21.74 8.90
N LYS A 4 18.75 -20.64 9.58
CA LYS A 4 18.47 -19.28 9.09
C LYS A 4 19.28 -19.04 7.81
N ARG A 5 18.62 -18.52 6.78
CA ARG A 5 19.32 -18.09 5.55
C ARG A 5 20.29 -16.96 5.84
N THR A 6 21.47 -17.02 5.24
CA THR A 6 22.46 -15.95 5.30
C THR A 6 22.04 -14.76 4.44
N ASN A 7 22.65 -13.59 4.66
CA ASN A 7 22.40 -12.42 3.81
C ASN A 7 22.80 -12.66 2.36
N ASP A 8 23.84 -13.45 2.11
CA ASP A 8 24.31 -13.73 0.76
C ASP A 8 23.34 -14.68 0.02
N GLU A 9 22.80 -15.69 0.70
CA GLU A 9 21.72 -16.54 0.16
C GLU A 9 20.45 -15.73 -0.15
N LEU A 10 20.11 -14.73 0.69
CA LEU A 10 18.97 -13.85 0.45
C LEU A 10 19.22 -12.90 -0.72
N LYS A 11 20.45 -12.37 -0.86
CA LYS A 11 20.84 -11.52 -1.99
C LYS A 11 20.83 -12.28 -3.32
N ALA A 12 21.31 -13.54 -3.31
CA ALA A 12 21.40 -14.36 -4.52
C ALA A 12 20.04 -14.70 -5.16
N VAL A 13 18.94 -14.61 -4.41
CA VAL A 13 17.58 -14.89 -4.90
C VAL A 13 16.75 -13.62 -5.13
N ARG A 14 17.30 -12.45 -4.85
CA ARG A 14 16.62 -11.19 -5.12
C ARG A 14 16.77 -10.79 -6.57
N PRO A 15 15.68 -10.41 -7.23
CA PRO A 15 15.80 -9.84 -8.57
C PRO A 15 16.54 -8.49 -8.49
N THR A 16 17.27 -8.18 -9.55
CA THR A 16 17.81 -6.84 -9.78
C THR A 16 16.68 -5.85 -10.11
N ILE A 17 16.95 -4.53 -10.08
CA ILE A 17 15.98 -3.50 -10.47
C ILE A 17 15.52 -3.73 -11.92
N GLU A 18 16.42 -4.16 -12.79
CA GLU A 18 16.10 -4.47 -14.19
C GLU A 18 15.15 -5.68 -14.28
N GLU A 19 15.45 -6.77 -13.59
CA GLU A 19 14.62 -7.97 -13.57
C GLU A 19 13.24 -7.72 -12.95
N VAL A 20 13.14 -6.89 -11.89
CA VAL A 20 11.87 -6.51 -11.26
C VAL A 20 10.92 -5.85 -12.26
N SER A 21 11.44 -5.10 -13.24
CA SER A 21 10.62 -4.45 -14.26
C SER A 21 9.82 -5.43 -15.14
N PHE A 22 10.27 -6.68 -15.24
CA PHE A 22 9.61 -7.76 -15.99
C PHE A 22 8.71 -8.65 -15.11
N ILE A 23 8.74 -8.50 -13.79
CA ILE A 23 7.89 -9.26 -12.89
C ILE A 23 6.50 -8.60 -12.86
N PRO A 24 5.41 -9.35 -13.17
CA PRO A 24 4.06 -8.80 -13.10
C PRO A 24 3.74 -8.34 -11.66
N ARG A 25 3.34 -7.08 -11.52
CA ARG A 25 2.90 -6.52 -10.26
C ARG A 25 1.47 -6.93 -9.95
N LEU A 26 1.13 -6.91 -8.68
CA LEU A 26 -0.26 -7.15 -8.27
C LEU A 26 -1.11 -5.89 -8.58
N PRO A 27 -2.39 -6.03 -8.94
CA PRO A 27 -3.28 -4.90 -9.24
C PRO A 27 -3.72 -4.20 -7.95
N ILE A 28 -2.74 -3.76 -7.16
CA ILE A 28 -2.88 -3.12 -5.85
C ILE A 28 -2.01 -1.88 -5.83
N SER A 29 -2.65 -0.72 -5.81
CA SER A 29 -1.97 0.58 -5.67
C SER A 29 -2.21 1.17 -4.28
N ILE A 30 -1.40 2.15 -3.92
CA ILE A 30 -1.48 2.87 -2.64
C ILE A 30 -1.63 4.36 -2.93
N LEU A 31 -2.58 5.02 -2.29
CA LEU A 31 -2.64 6.47 -2.23
C LEU A 31 -2.26 6.94 -0.82
N VAL A 32 -1.24 7.76 -0.72
CA VAL A 32 -0.66 8.25 0.55
C VAL A 32 -0.97 9.73 0.69
N GLU A 33 -1.93 10.06 1.55
CA GLU A 33 -2.36 11.44 1.75
C GLU A 33 -1.70 12.08 2.95
N ASN A 34 -0.95 13.18 2.72
CA ASN A 34 -0.45 14.06 3.77
C ASN A 34 0.36 13.36 4.88
N VAL A 35 1.12 12.32 4.55
CA VAL A 35 1.99 11.65 5.53
C VAL A 35 3.21 12.50 5.82
N ARG A 36 3.36 12.92 7.09
CA ARG A 36 4.40 13.87 7.54
C ARG A 36 5.78 13.26 7.61
N SER A 37 5.86 12.03 8.11
CA SER A 37 7.14 11.39 8.39
C SER A 37 7.75 10.81 7.11
N VAL A 38 8.88 11.37 6.69
CA VAL A 38 9.68 10.85 5.57
C VAL A 38 10.09 9.40 5.80
N HIS A 39 10.37 9.01 7.04
CA HIS A 39 10.68 7.63 7.42
C HIS A 39 9.49 6.69 7.22
N ASN A 40 8.26 7.15 7.50
CA ASN A 40 7.07 6.38 7.21
C ASN A 40 6.89 6.18 5.70
N VAL A 41 7.11 7.23 4.90
CA VAL A 41 7.04 7.14 3.43
C VAL A 41 8.07 6.13 2.90
N GLY A 42 9.32 6.20 3.34
CA GLY A 42 10.34 5.21 2.97
C GLY A 42 9.97 3.78 3.37
N SER A 43 9.37 3.60 4.55
CA SER A 43 8.87 2.28 5.00
C SER A 43 7.67 1.80 4.20
N ILE A 44 6.81 2.71 3.71
CA ILE A 44 5.70 2.41 2.78
C ILE A 44 6.27 1.88 1.46
N PHE A 45 7.29 2.52 0.89
CA PHE A 45 7.97 2.02 -0.32
C PHE A 45 8.48 0.59 -0.13
N ARG A 46 9.15 0.29 1.00
CA ARG A 46 9.64 -1.06 1.29
C ARG A 46 8.52 -2.08 1.42
N SER A 47 7.41 -1.71 2.05
CA SER A 47 6.25 -2.60 2.16
C SER A 47 5.64 -2.85 0.78
N ALA A 48 5.51 -1.79 -0.03
CA ALA A 48 4.97 -1.86 -1.39
C ALA A 48 5.82 -2.74 -2.31
N ASP A 49 7.14 -2.61 -2.24
CA ASP A 49 8.08 -3.51 -2.92
C ASP A 49 7.88 -4.96 -2.48
N GLY A 50 7.78 -5.18 -1.16
CA GLY A 50 7.67 -6.51 -0.57
C GLY A 50 6.41 -7.28 -0.96
N PHE A 51 5.25 -6.64 -1.09
CA PHE A 51 4.02 -7.31 -1.54
C PHE A 51 3.75 -7.17 -3.05
N GLY A 52 4.61 -6.46 -3.79
CA GLY A 52 4.52 -6.31 -5.24
C GLY A 52 3.46 -5.31 -5.70
N ALA A 53 3.37 -4.15 -5.05
CA ALA A 53 2.43 -3.08 -5.42
C ALA A 53 2.61 -2.62 -6.87
N GLU A 54 1.51 -2.30 -7.53
CA GLU A 54 1.52 -1.75 -8.87
C GLU A 54 2.08 -0.33 -8.90
N LYS A 55 1.61 0.53 -7.99
CA LYS A 55 2.01 1.94 -7.93
C LYS A 55 1.72 2.58 -6.57
N ILE A 56 2.51 3.62 -6.24
CA ILE A 56 2.26 4.52 -5.12
C ILE A 56 1.91 5.91 -5.65
N TYR A 57 0.81 6.48 -5.20
CA TYR A 57 0.43 7.88 -5.41
C TYR A 57 0.71 8.66 -4.13
N LEU A 58 1.68 9.55 -4.16
CA LEU A 58 2.05 10.43 -3.05
C LEU A 58 1.34 11.76 -3.22
N THR A 59 0.59 12.23 -2.21
CA THR A 59 -0.26 13.40 -2.40
C THR A 59 -0.14 14.44 -1.29
N GLY A 60 -0.53 15.68 -1.60
CA GLY A 60 -0.51 16.80 -0.69
C GLY A 60 0.91 17.20 -0.27
N PHE A 61 1.20 17.19 1.02
CA PHE A 61 2.54 17.48 1.55
C PHE A 61 3.37 16.22 1.84
N THR A 62 2.92 15.05 1.42
CA THR A 62 3.70 13.81 1.51
C THR A 62 5.04 13.97 0.80
N ALA A 63 6.12 13.57 1.46
CA ALA A 63 7.45 13.59 0.86
C ALA A 63 7.55 12.58 -0.30
N TYR A 64 8.35 12.93 -1.31
CA TYR A 64 8.58 12.09 -2.49
C TYR A 64 10.05 12.11 -2.92
N PRO A 65 10.52 11.06 -3.64
CA PRO A 65 11.89 11.04 -4.17
C PRO A 65 12.16 12.17 -5.19
N PRO A 66 13.43 12.58 -5.40
CA PRO A 66 14.61 12.10 -4.69
C PRO A 66 14.84 12.84 -3.37
N ARG A 67 15.03 12.10 -2.28
CA ARG A 67 15.38 12.64 -0.96
C ARG A 67 16.30 11.66 -0.22
N GLU A 68 17.40 12.17 0.33
CA GLU A 68 18.37 11.34 1.04
C GLU A 68 17.82 10.68 2.30
N ASP A 69 16.98 11.40 3.06
CA ASP A 69 16.34 10.92 4.27
C ASP A 69 15.27 9.84 3.97
N LEU A 70 14.60 9.92 2.82
CA LEU A 70 13.69 8.89 2.33
C LEU A 70 14.49 7.65 1.89
N HIS A 71 15.55 7.82 1.10
CA HIS A 71 16.41 6.74 0.60
C HIS A 71 16.97 5.88 1.74
N LYS A 72 17.42 6.51 2.85
CA LYS A 72 17.94 5.81 4.05
C LYS A 72 16.94 4.82 4.64
N THR A 73 15.65 5.04 4.45
CA THR A 73 14.59 4.18 4.98
C THR A 73 14.01 3.25 3.91
N ALA A 74 13.85 3.72 2.70
CA ALA A 74 13.33 2.94 1.58
C ALA A 74 14.34 1.89 1.08
N LEU A 75 15.65 2.16 1.23
CA LEU A 75 16.75 1.24 0.87
C LEU A 75 16.71 0.78 -0.59
N GLY A 76 16.35 1.67 -1.51
CA GLY A 76 16.26 1.42 -2.95
C GLY A 76 14.88 0.94 -3.42
N ALA A 77 13.91 0.76 -2.52
CA ALA A 77 12.55 0.38 -2.92
C ALA A 77 11.85 1.48 -3.74
N GLU A 78 12.23 2.74 -3.57
CA GLU A 78 11.76 3.88 -4.35
C GLU A 78 12.21 3.85 -5.82
N ASP A 79 13.24 3.08 -6.13
CA ASP A 79 13.71 2.87 -7.51
C ASP A 79 13.01 1.68 -8.17
N SER A 80 12.48 0.74 -7.37
CA SER A 80 11.81 -0.46 -7.86
C SER A 80 10.31 -0.28 -8.02
N VAL A 81 9.63 0.39 -7.07
CA VAL A 81 8.18 0.57 -7.09
C VAL A 81 7.80 1.82 -7.90
N PRO A 82 6.95 1.72 -8.93
CA PRO A 82 6.45 2.89 -9.64
C PRO A 82 5.72 3.85 -8.70
N TRP A 83 5.95 5.14 -8.85
CA TRP A 83 5.28 6.15 -8.04
C TRP A 83 5.02 7.43 -8.83
N GLU A 84 4.06 8.21 -8.35
CA GLU A 84 3.74 9.55 -8.86
C GLU A 84 3.48 10.49 -7.68
N TYR A 85 3.78 11.79 -7.86
CA TYR A 85 3.38 12.82 -6.92
C TYR A 85 2.31 13.73 -7.52
N HIS A 86 1.26 13.99 -6.73
CA HIS A 86 0.17 14.89 -7.09
C HIS A 86 -0.14 15.83 -5.94
N LYS A 87 -0.16 17.14 -6.22
CA LYS A 87 -0.51 18.14 -5.21
C LYS A 87 -1.98 18.04 -4.77
N ASP A 88 -2.87 17.74 -5.71
CA ASP A 88 -4.31 17.63 -5.50
C ASP A 88 -4.73 16.16 -5.37
N THR A 89 -5.00 15.77 -4.14
CA THR A 89 -5.39 14.40 -3.78
C THR A 89 -6.73 14.00 -4.39
N ILE A 90 -7.70 14.90 -4.39
CA ILE A 90 -9.05 14.60 -4.87
C ILE A 90 -9.05 14.40 -6.38
N SER A 91 -8.32 15.23 -7.10
CA SER A 91 -8.20 15.11 -8.55
C SER A 91 -7.63 13.75 -8.96
N ILE A 92 -6.52 13.33 -8.33
CA ILE A 92 -5.91 12.02 -8.65
C ILE A 92 -6.80 10.85 -8.21
N ALA A 93 -7.46 10.94 -7.05
CA ALA A 93 -8.37 9.89 -6.59
C ALA A 93 -9.56 9.70 -7.56
N LYS A 94 -10.17 10.79 -8.03
CA LYS A 94 -11.21 10.75 -9.05
C LYS A 94 -10.72 10.14 -10.37
N LYS A 95 -9.50 10.47 -10.79
CA LYS A 95 -8.87 9.87 -11.97
C LYS A 95 -8.71 8.36 -11.81
N ILE A 96 -8.11 7.90 -10.71
CA ILE A 96 -7.94 6.47 -10.40
C ILE A 96 -9.29 5.75 -10.46
N LYS A 97 -10.32 6.32 -9.84
CA LYS A 97 -11.67 5.75 -9.86
C LYS A 97 -12.26 5.68 -11.26
N SER A 98 -12.03 6.70 -12.10
CA SER A 98 -12.51 6.72 -13.49
C SER A 98 -11.85 5.67 -14.38
N GLU A 99 -10.68 5.17 -14.00
CA GLU A 99 -9.96 4.07 -14.64
C GLU A 99 -10.48 2.68 -14.21
N GLY A 100 -11.54 2.64 -13.39
CA GLY A 100 -12.18 1.41 -12.91
C GLY A 100 -11.49 0.78 -11.69
N ILE A 101 -10.52 1.47 -11.09
CA ILE A 101 -9.81 1.02 -9.88
C ILE A 101 -10.68 1.34 -8.65
N LYS A 102 -10.91 0.35 -7.79
CA LYS A 102 -11.69 0.54 -6.55
C LYS A 102 -10.88 1.27 -5.49
N LEU A 103 -11.45 2.31 -4.92
CA LEU A 103 -10.84 3.07 -3.83
C LEU A 103 -11.28 2.51 -2.48
N ILE A 104 -10.33 2.08 -1.65
CA ILE A 104 -10.58 1.55 -0.30
C ILE A 104 -9.90 2.45 0.73
N LEU A 105 -10.69 3.05 1.60
CA LEU A 105 -10.20 3.82 2.74
C LEU A 105 -9.73 2.89 3.85
N VAL A 106 -8.53 3.11 4.38
CA VAL A 106 -8.00 2.43 5.57
C VAL A 106 -8.12 3.36 6.76
N GLU A 107 -9.30 3.34 7.41
CA GLU A 107 -9.60 4.24 8.53
C GLU A 107 -10.71 3.65 9.42
N GLN A 108 -10.74 4.04 10.69
CA GLN A 108 -11.83 3.69 11.60
C GLN A 108 -12.99 4.67 11.42
N THR A 109 -14.01 4.24 10.69
CA THR A 109 -15.24 5.02 10.43
C THR A 109 -16.46 4.23 10.91
N HIS A 110 -17.62 4.89 11.00
CA HIS A 110 -18.87 4.21 11.34
C HIS A 110 -19.29 3.12 10.34
N SER A 111 -18.76 3.17 9.11
CA SER A 111 -19.05 2.22 8.04
C SER A 111 -17.90 1.24 7.77
N SER A 112 -16.77 1.37 8.47
CA SER A 112 -15.62 0.49 8.25
C SER A 112 -15.93 -0.96 8.63
N LYS A 113 -15.37 -1.87 7.84
CA LYS A 113 -15.39 -3.31 8.08
C LYS A 113 -14.00 -3.80 8.42
N SER A 114 -13.93 -4.78 9.32
CA SER A 114 -12.66 -5.43 9.60
C SER A 114 -12.02 -5.96 8.32
N ILE A 115 -10.72 -5.72 8.14
CA ILE A 115 -9.92 -6.24 7.04
C ILE A 115 -10.09 -7.76 6.82
N TYR A 116 -10.30 -8.52 7.91
CA TYR A 116 -10.48 -9.97 7.85
C TYR A 116 -11.87 -10.44 7.38
N LYS A 117 -12.84 -9.52 7.30
CA LYS A 117 -14.24 -9.82 6.91
C LYS A 117 -14.64 -9.11 5.62
N SER A 118 -13.69 -8.46 4.95
CA SER A 118 -13.94 -7.69 3.75
C SER A 118 -13.72 -8.53 2.48
N ASN A 119 -14.57 -8.34 1.49
CA ASN A 119 -14.37 -8.88 0.15
C ASN A 119 -13.80 -7.80 -0.76
N TYR A 120 -12.77 -8.15 -1.51
CA TYR A 120 -12.05 -7.20 -2.35
C TYR A 120 -12.33 -7.41 -3.83
N THR A 121 -12.50 -6.29 -4.54
CA THR A 121 -12.59 -6.26 -6.00
C THR A 121 -11.33 -5.61 -6.55
N PHE A 122 -10.69 -6.27 -7.52
CA PHE A 122 -9.44 -5.78 -8.13
C PHE A 122 -9.70 -5.32 -9.56
N PRO A 123 -8.94 -4.32 -10.06
CA PRO A 123 -7.85 -3.62 -9.37
C PRO A 123 -8.33 -2.72 -8.23
N VAL A 124 -7.44 -2.49 -7.24
CA VAL A 124 -7.74 -1.71 -6.04
C VAL A 124 -6.63 -0.71 -5.72
N CYS A 125 -7.01 0.47 -5.25
CA CYS A 125 -6.11 1.44 -4.63
C CYS A 125 -6.58 1.67 -3.19
N PHE A 126 -5.77 1.28 -2.22
CA PHE A 126 -6.07 1.58 -0.82
C PHE A 126 -5.41 2.88 -0.39
N ILE A 127 -6.07 3.59 0.51
CA ILE A 127 -5.76 4.96 0.91
C ILE A 127 -5.35 4.97 2.37
N VAL A 128 -4.20 5.56 2.65
CA VAL A 128 -3.68 5.81 4.00
C VAL A 128 -3.41 7.30 4.17
N GLY A 129 -3.67 7.82 5.35
CA GLY A 129 -3.62 9.25 5.63
C GLY A 129 -2.57 9.67 6.65
N ASN A 130 -2.70 10.94 7.04
CA ASN A 130 -1.87 11.61 8.04
C ASN A 130 -1.88 10.87 9.38
N GLU A 131 -0.75 10.91 10.10
CA GLU A 131 -0.56 10.21 11.37
C GLU A 131 -1.43 10.75 12.52
N VAL A 132 -1.94 11.97 12.38
CA VAL A 132 -2.73 12.66 13.41
C VAL A 132 -4.18 12.82 12.96
N ASP A 133 -4.36 13.36 11.77
CA ASP A 133 -5.68 13.77 11.26
C ASP A 133 -6.37 12.65 10.45
N GLY A 134 -5.64 11.57 10.12
CA GLY A 134 -6.15 10.50 9.27
C GLY A 134 -6.29 10.93 7.80
N VAL A 135 -7.25 10.36 7.10
CA VAL A 135 -7.61 10.71 5.73
C VAL A 135 -8.65 11.84 5.74
N SER A 136 -8.55 12.78 4.80
CA SER A 136 -9.50 13.89 4.70
C SER A 136 -10.94 13.41 4.43
N GLU A 137 -11.93 14.12 4.99
CA GLU A 137 -13.35 13.79 4.83
C GLU A 137 -13.76 13.78 3.35
N GLU A 138 -13.30 14.78 2.59
CA GLU A 138 -13.59 14.87 1.15
C GLU A 138 -13.07 13.64 0.37
N LEU A 139 -11.90 13.12 0.74
CA LEU A 139 -11.38 11.89 0.13
C LEU A 139 -12.15 10.65 0.58
N ALA A 140 -12.54 10.58 1.85
CA ALA A 140 -13.34 9.49 2.38
C ALA A 140 -14.70 9.35 1.67
N GLU A 141 -15.36 10.48 1.37
CA GLU A 141 -16.67 10.52 0.69
C GLU A 141 -16.67 9.91 -0.72
N ILE A 142 -15.55 9.97 -1.43
CA ILE A 142 -15.45 9.45 -2.79
C ILE A 142 -14.97 8.00 -2.87
N THR A 143 -14.64 7.36 -1.74
CA THR A 143 -14.18 5.96 -1.70
C THR A 143 -15.33 4.96 -1.88
N ASP A 144 -14.99 3.75 -2.35
CA ASP A 144 -15.97 2.69 -2.59
C ASP A 144 -16.23 1.82 -1.35
N ALA A 145 -15.27 1.76 -0.44
CA ALA A 145 -15.37 0.97 0.79
C ALA A 145 -14.40 1.49 1.87
N HIS A 146 -14.76 1.25 3.12
CA HIS A 146 -13.91 1.54 4.28
C HIS A 146 -13.53 0.24 4.99
N ILE A 147 -12.25 0.09 5.32
CA ILE A 147 -11.73 -1.04 6.09
C ILE A 147 -10.94 -0.55 7.30
N GLU A 148 -10.93 -1.36 8.34
CA GLU A 148 -10.16 -1.08 9.54
C GLU A 148 -9.31 -2.28 9.97
N LEU A 149 -8.22 -1.99 10.65
CA LEU A 149 -7.41 -2.96 11.38
C LEU A 149 -7.96 -3.06 12.81
N PRO A 150 -8.55 -4.20 13.23
CA PRO A 150 -9.10 -4.32 14.57
C PRO A 150 -8.03 -4.15 15.64
N MET A 151 -8.20 -3.17 16.51
CA MET A 151 -7.32 -2.91 17.64
C MET A 151 -7.83 -3.65 18.88
N ARG A 152 -6.95 -4.38 19.56
CA ARG A 152 -7.28 -5.16 20.78
C ARG A 152 -6.50 -4.70 22.02
N GLY A 153 -5.74 -3.64 21.89
CA GLY A 153 -4.93 -3.05 22.94
C GLY A 153 -5.44 -1.67 23.36
N VAL A 154 -4.62 -0.98 24.13
CA VAL A 154 -4.92 0.39 24.64
C VAL A 154 -4.81 1.45 23.52
N LYS A 155 -3.97 1.22 22.51
CA LYS A 155 -3.79 2.17 21.42
C LYS A 155 -4.94 2.07 20.41
N GLN A 156 -5.34 3.24 19.89
CA GLN A 156 -6.45 3.36 18.95
C GLN A 156 -6.03 3.09 17.50
N SER A 157 -4.75 3.31 17.16
CA SER A 157 -4.25 3.16 15.79
C SER A 157 -2.84 2.56 15.74
N LEU A 158 -2.45 2.07 14.57
CA LEU A 158 -1.09 1.66 14.24
C LEU A 158 -0.34 2.82 13.56
N ASN A 159 0.99 2.74 13.55
CA ASN A 159 1.81 3.55 12.67
C ASN A 159 1.38 3.32 11.21
N VAL A 160 1.30 4.40 10.42
CA VAL A 160 0.78 4.36 9.05
C VAL A 160 1.54 3.40 8.14
N SER A 161 2.86 3.30 8.28
CA SER A 161 3.66 2.37 7.46
C SER A 161 3.45 0.91 7.87
N VAL A 162 3.17 0.65 9.15
CA VAL A 162 2.80 -0.69 9.65
C VAL A 162 1.42 -1.07 9.13
N ALA A 163 0.44 -0.18 9.23
CA ALA A 163 -0.89 -0.38 8.68
C ALA A 163 -0.84 -0.68 7.17
N THR A 164 -0.05 0.11 6.42
CA THR A 164 0.17 -0.10 4.98
C THR A 164 0.71 -1.50 4.68
N GLY A 165 1.70 -1.97 5.43
CA GLY A 165 2.25 -3.31 5.26
C GLY A 165 1.21 -4.41 5.49
N ILE A 166 0.44 -4.32 6.58
CA ILE A 166 -0.60 -5.30 6.92
C ILE A 166 -1.68 -5.34 5.83
N VAL A 167 -2.20 -4.18 5.44
CA VAL A 167 -3.26 -4.06 4.40
C VAL A 167 -2.74 -4.57 3.05
N GLY A 168 -1.54 -4.16 2.64
CA GLY A 168 -0.94 -4.58 1.37
C GLY A 168 -0.80 -6.09 1.26
N TYR A 169 -0.27 -6.75 2.29
CA TYR A 169 -0.13 -8.21 2.31
C TYR A 169 -1.46 -8.94 2.39
N GLU A 170 -2.47 -8.39 3.08
CA GLU A 170 -3.82 -8.99 3.10
C GLU A 170 -4.50 -8.89 1.73
N LEU A 171 -4.40 -7.75 1.06
CA LEU A 171 -4.90 -7.58 -0.31
C LEU A 171 -4.18 -8.51 -1.30
N ALA A 172 -2.86 -8.66 -1.17
CA ALA A 172 -2.07 -9.58 -1.97
C ALA A 172 -2.52 -11.04 -1.77
N ARG A 173 -2.71 -11.48 -0.51
CA ARG A 173 -3.25 -12.80 -0.17
C ARG A 173 -4.63 -13.02 -0.81
N ALA A 174 -5.52 -12.04 -0.66
CA ALA A 174 -6.88 -12.13 -1.19
C ALA A 174 -6.89 -12.22 -2.73
N TYR A 175 -6.02 -11.47 -3.41
CA TYR A 175 -5.88 -11.53 -4.86
C TYR A 175 -5.38 -12.89 -5.34
N ILE A 176 -4.32 -13.42 -4.71
CA ILE A 176 -3.73 -14.72 -5.06
C ILE A 176 -4.77 -15.83 -4.89
N GLN A 177 -5.47 -15.87 -3.75
CA GLN A 177 -6.51 -16.87 -3.51
C GLN A 177 -7.65 -16.80 -4.51
N LYS A 178 -8.06 -15.57 -4.91
CA LYS A 178 -9.11 -15.39 -5.92
C LYS A 178 -8.69 -15.95 -7.29
N LYS A 179 -7.42 -15.78 -7.64
CA LYS A 179 -6.83 -16.33 -8.88
C LYS A 179 -6.79 -17.84 -8.86
N GLU A 180 -6.32 -18.45 -7.77
CA GLU A 180 -6.26 -19.91 -7.61
C GLU A 180 -7.65 -20.55 -7.71
N ASN A 181 -8.65 -19.98 -7.04
CA ASN A 181 -10.03 -20.48 -7.09
C ASN A 181 -10.64 -20.37 -8.49
N SER A 182 -10.27 -19.35 -9.28
CA SER A 182 -10.76 -19.19 -10.65
C SER A 182 -10.18 -20.25 -11.61
N HIS A 183 -8.98 -20.76 -11.35
CA HIS A 183 -8.34 -21.80 -12.15
C HIS A 183 -8.76 -23.21 -11.73
N ALA A 184 -9.22 -23.41 -10.50
CA ALA A 184 -9.69 -24.70 -10.00
C ALA A 184 -11.13 -25.01 -10.41
N GLY A 185 -11.89 -24.03 -10.93
CA GLY A 185 -13.28 -24.17 -11.37
C GLY A 185 -13.46 -24.21 -12.89
N SER A 186 -12.38 -24.20 -13.65
CA SER A 186 -12.35 -24.35 -15.12
C SER A 186 -11.70 -25.67 -15.51
#